data_9535eec9105293841343c38fc20b8b28
#
_entry.id   9535eec9105293841343c38fc20b8b28
#
_cell.length_a   1.000
_cell.length_b   1.000
_cell.length_c   1.000
_cell.angle_alpha   90.00
_cell.angle_beta   90.00
_cell.angle_gamma   90.00
#
_symmetry.space_group_name_H-M   'P 1'
#
loop_
_entity.id
_entity.type
_entity.pdbx_description
1 polymer ?
#
loop_
_entity_poly.entity_id
_entity_poly.type
_entity_poly.pdbx_seq_one_letter_code
_entity_poly.pdbx_strand_id
1 'polypeptide(L)'
;DEIRDRLASIKASSLDIDPLYAIFTSGSTGVPKGVVVNHRSVIDFIDCFTDTFGISENDVIGNQAPFDFDVSVKDIYSSLKCGATLQIIPKSMFSFPTRLLDYLDDNKVTTLIWAVSALCIVTTLNGFDYKVPESINKVIFSGEVMPIKHLNKWREIYPDAMFVNVYGPTEITCNCTYYIVDREFELEDVLPMGSAFPNERVFLLDENNNQICADEPKKTGEICVSGTAVTMGYFNNREKTDSAFVQNPLNPYYNEIIYRTGDLGYYNERGEMCFSSRKDF
;
A
#
# COMPACT_ATOMS: atom_id res chain seq x y z
N ASP A 1 25.37 -3.37 -29.97
CA ASP A 1 24.52 -2.64 -30.88
C ASP A 1 23.19 -3.37 -31.05
N GLU A 2 23.13 -4.67 -31.38
CA GLU A 2 21.88 -5.43 -31.59
C GLU A 2 20.94 -5.35 -30.33
N ILE A 3 21.46 -5.40 -29.13
CA ILE A 3 20.67 -5.24 -27.89
C ILE A 3 20.08 -3.82 -27.79
N ARG A 4 20.88 -2.80 -28.12
CA ARG A 4 20.41 -1.40 -28.10
C ARG A 4 19.32 -1.15 -29.14
N ASP A 5 19.49 -1.68 -30.34
CA ASP A 5 18.53 -1.53 -31.43
C ASP A 5 17.21 -2.25 -31.09
N ARG A 6 17.31 -3.44 -30.48
CA ARG A 6 16.15 -4.18 -30.00
C ARG A 6 15.43 -3.46 -28.86
N LEU A 7 16.16 -2.92 -27.89
CA LEU A 7 15.58 -2.10 -26.80
C LEU A 7 14.92 -0.83 -27.33
N ALA A 8 15.54 -0.16 -28.29
CA ALA A 8 14.97 1.03 -28.93
C ALA A 8 13.66 0.69 -29.65
N SER A 9 13.62 -0.43 -30.38
CA SER A 9 12.41 -0.92 -31.06
C SER A 9 11.28 -1.25 -30.05
N ILE A 10 11.58 -1.95 -28.96
CA ILE A 10 10.61 -2.25 -27.90
C ILE A 10 10.07 -0.95 -27.30
N LYS A 11 10.94 -0.02 -26.92
CA LYS A 11 10.53 1.28 -26.37
C LYS A 11 9.65 2.08 -27.32
N ALA A 12 9.93 2.04 -28.61
CA ALA A 12 9.15 2.76 -29.63
C ALA A 12 7.74 2.19 -29.84
N SER A 13 7.53 0.92 -29.52
CA SER A 13 6.22 0.23 -29.65
C SER A 13 5.46 0.08 -28.33
N SER A 14 6.10 0.29 -27.18
CA SER A 14 5.47 0.14 -25.87
C SER A 14 4.49 1.28 -25.57
N LEU A 15 3.37 0.92 -24.98
CA LEU A 15 2.35 1.83 -24.48
C LEU A 15 2.37 1.83 -22.95
N ASP A 16 1.93 2.91 -22.33
CA ASP A 16 1.83 2.99 -20.87
C ASP A 16 0.74 2.07 -20.30
N ILE A 17 -0.18 1.59 -21.13
CA ILE A 17 -1.18 0.58 -20.80
C ILE A 17 -0.68 -0.85 -20.96
N ASP A 18 0.53 -1.08 -21.46
CA ASP A 18 1.10 -2.42 -21.53
C ASP A 18 1.41 -2.96 -20.13
N PRO A 19 1.38 -4.30 -19.94
CA PRO A 19 1.74 -4.91 -18.68
C PRO A 19 3.17 -4.59 -18.26
N LEU A 20 3.35 -4.15 -17.01
CA LEU A 20 4.66 -3.96 -16.40
C LEU A 20 5.11 -5.21 -15.64
N TYR A 21 4.20 -5.78 -14.84
CA TYR A 21 4.45 -7.02 -14.10
C TYR A 21 3.16 -7.80 -13.85
N ALA A 22 3.34 -9.06 -13.44
CA ALA A 22 2.28 -9.89 -12.87
C ALA A 22 2.78 -10.50 -11.55
N ILE A 23 2.07 -10.24 -10.47
CA ILE A 23 2.39 -10.80 -9.14
C ILE A 23 1.31 -11.80 -8.75
N PHE A 24 1.74 -12.99 -8.30
CA PHE A 24 0.84 -14.05 -7.89
C PHE A 24 0.54 -13.95 -6.39
N THR A 25 -0.74 -13.83 -6.06
CA THR A 25 -1.23 -13.80 -4.68
C THR A 25 -1.98 -15.08 -4.34
N SER A 26 -2.01 -15.47 -3.06
CA SER A 26 -2.82 -16.60 -2.61
C SER A 26 -4.31 -16.29 -2.82
N GLY A 27 -4.97 -17.05 -3.70
CA GLY A 27 -6.42 -16.94 -3.88
C GLY A 27 -7.18 -17.54 -2.69
N SER A 28 -8.36 -17.00 -2.35
CA SER A 28 -9.28 -17.57 -1.34
C SER A 28 -9.66 -19.04 -1.64
N THR A 29 -9.56 -19.45 -2.90
CA THR A 29 -9.82 -20.84 -3.35
C THR A 29 -8.58 -21.74 -3.29
N GLY A 30 -7.45 -21.28 -2.75
CA GLY A 30 -6.18 -22.01 -2.69
C GLY A 30 -5.38 -22.03 -4.00
N VAL A 31 -5.95 -21.56 -5.12
CA VAL A 31 -5.24 -21.43 -6.40
C VAL A 31 -4.68 -20.02 -6.51
N PRO A 32 -3.35 -19.86 -6.70
CA PRO A 32 -2.75 -18.54 -6.87
C PRO A 32 -3.36 -17.79 -8.06
N LYS A 33 -3.58 -16.48 -7.89
CA LYS A 33 -4.06 -15.58 -8.94
C LYS A 33 -2.98 -14.59 -9.30
N GLY A 34 -2.64 -14.48 -10.58
CA GLY A 34 -1.66 -13.51 -11.09
C GLY A 34 -2.35 -12.19 -11.38
N VAL A 35 -2.06 -11.15 -10.61
CA VAL A 35 -2.58 -9.80 -10.84
C VAL A 35 -1.69 -9.09 -11.83
N VAL A 36 -2.25 -8.62 -12.95
CA VAL A 36 -1.50 -7.94 -14.02
C VAL A 36 -1.61 -6.44 -13.86
N VAL A 37 -0.47 -5.78 -13.69
CA VAL A 37 -0.38 -4.33 -13.48
C VAL A 37 0.30 -3.68 -14.68
N ASN A 38 -0.24 -2.57 -15.18
CA ASN A 38 0.31 -1.83 -16.30
C ASN A 38 1.27 -0.71 -15.85
N HIS A 39 2.04 -0.16 -16.81
CA HIS A 39 2.96 0.93 -16.54
C HIS A 39 2.26 2.19 -16.03
N ARG A 40 1.12 2.56 -16.61
CA ARG A 40 0.36 3.77 -16.24
C ARG A 40 -0.03 3.77 -14.78
N SER A 41 -0.56 2.64 -14.29
CA SER A 41 -0.98 2.51 -12.89
C SER A 41 0.18 2.72 -11.92
N VAL A 42 1.36 2.15 -12.23
CA VAL A 42 2.56 2.32 -11.38
C VAL A 42 3.10 3.74 -11.46
N ILE A 43 3.17 4.34 -12.66
CA ILE A 43 3.66 5.71 -12.83
C ILE A 43 2.79 6.69 -12.03
N ASP A 44 1.47 6.62 -12.22
CA ASP A 44 0.53 7.50 -11.53
C ASP A 44 0.56 7.30 -10.01
N PHE A 45 0.53 6.04 -9.56
CA PHE A 45 0.60 5.73 -8.13
C PHE A 45 1.89 6.25 -7.49
N ILE A 46 3.05 6.04 -8.11
CA ILE A 46 4.34 6.49 -7.58
C ILE A 46 4.44 8.02 -7.60
N ASP A 47 3.88 8.69 -8.59
CA ASP A 47 3.80 10.14 -8.62
C ASP A 47 3.00 10.66 -7.42
N CYS A 48 1.80 10.14 -7.21
CA CYS A 48 0.97 10.51 -6.08
C CYS A 48 1.62 10.16 -4.73
N PHE A 49 2.22 8.96 -4.62
CA PHE A 49 2.84 8.47 -3.39
C PHE A 49 4.04 9.33 -2.96
N THR A 50 4.95 9.60 -3.88
CA THR A 50 6.15 10.37 -3.57
C THR A 50 5.84 11.84 -3.27
N ASP A 51 4.89 12.43 -3.99
CA ASP A 51 4.46 13.81 -3.77
C ASP A 51 3.71 13.96 -2.44
N THR A 52 2.82 12.99 -2.11
CA THR A 52 2.05 13.01 -0.85
C THR A 52 2.94 12.92 0.38
N PHE A 53 3.99 12.09 0.34
CA PHE A 53 4.86 11.85 1.50
C PHE A 53 6.20 12.59 1.44
N GLY A 54 6.40 13.43 0.43
CA GLY A 54 7.61 14.23 0.28
C GLY A 54 8.88 13.38 0.17
N ILE A 55 8.82 12.29 -0.61
CA ILE A 55 10.00 11.47 -0.87
C ILE A 55 10.89 12.18 -1.89
N SER A 56 12.18 12.28 -1.59
CA SER A 56 13.16 13.03 -2.37
C SER A 56 14.49 12.28 -2.50
N GLU A 57 15.44 12.88 -3.21
CA GLU A 57 16.81 12.39 -3.35
C GLU A 57 17.59 12.28 -2.02
N ASN A 58 17.12 12.94 -0.98
CA ASN A 58 17.73 12.87 0.36
C ASN A 58 17.25 11.67 1.18
N ASP A 59 16.25 10.94 0.71
CA ASP A 59 15.75 9.78 1.41
C ASP A 59 16.63 8.54 1.18
N VAL A 60 16.81 7.77 2.25
CA VAL A 60 17.36 6.41 2.22
C VAL A 60 16.22 5.47 2.60
N ILE A 61 15.67 4.79 1.59
CA ILE A 61 14.53 3.90 1.75
C ILE A 61 15.03 2.52 2.17
N GLY A 62 14.67 2.09 3.38
CA GLY A 62 15.00 0.76 3.90
C GLY A 62 14.00 -0.28 3.41
N ASN A 63 14.35 -1.02 2.34
CA ASN A 63 13.48 -2.03 1.75
C ASN A 63 13.34 -3.25 2.67
N GLN A 64 12.10 -3.60 3.00
CA GLN A 64 11.73 -4.79 3.78
C GLN A 64 11.05 -5.87 2.93
N ALA A 65 10.22 -5.46 1.99
CA ALA A 65 9.41 -6.37 1.20
C ALA A 65 10.27 -7.14 0.19
N PRO A 66 10.08 -8.46 0.05
CA PRO A 66 10.64 -9.22 -1.07
C PRO A 66 10.16 -8.66 -2.42
N PHE A 67 10.97 -8.77 -3.46
CA PHE A 67 10.67 -8.19 -4.78
C PHE A 67 9.55 -8.92 -5.53
N ASP A 68 9.15 -10.08 -5.07
CA ASP A 68 7.97 -10.84 -5.54
C ASP A 68 6.67 -10.43 -4.84
N PHE A 69 6.70 -9.41 -3.97
CA PHE A 69 5.55 -8.76 -3.37
C PHE A 69 5.37 -7.33 -3.92
N ASP A 70 4.13 -6.92 -4.19
CA ASP A 70 3.79 -5.60 -4.74
C ASP A 70 4.18 -4.42 -3.84
N VAL A 71 4.29 -4.64 -2.53
CA VAL A 71 4.80 -3.62 -1.59
C VAL A 71 6.16 -3.08 -2.01
N SER A 72 7.04 -3.93 -2.60
CA SER A 72 8.37 -3.53 -3.07
C SER A 72 8.35 -2.51 -4.22
N VAL A 73 7.25 -2.43 -4.95
CA VAL A 73 7.05 -1.45 -6.03
C VAL A 73 7.23 -0.03 -5.51
N LYS A 74 6.73 0.27 -4.31
CA LYS A 74 6.90 1.58 -3.66
C LYS A 74 8.37 1.91 -3.42
N ASP A 75 9.12 0.96 -2.89
CA ASP A 75 10.53 1.14 -2.57
C ASP A 75 11.35 1.36 -3.84
N ILE A 76 11.19 0.46 -4.83
CA ILE A 76 11.96 0.46 -6.08
C ILE A 76 11.67 1.70 -6.90
N TYR A 77 10.38 1.96 -7.21
CA TYR A 77 10.03 3.04 -8.14
C TYR A 77 10.09 4.42 -7.50
N SER A 78 9.85 4.56 -6.19
CA SER A 78 10.10 5.84 -5.50
C SER A 78 11.58 6.20 -5.52
N SER A 79 12.48 5.23 -5.28
CA SER A 79 13.91 5.50 -5.35
C SER A 79 14.36 5.89 -6.76
N LEU A 80 13.86 5.20 -7.79
CA LEU A 80 14.18 5.49 -9.19
C LEU A 80 13.64 6.87 -9.63
N LYS A 81 12.41 7.21 -9.25
CA LYS A 81 11.78 8.49 -9.60
C LYS A 81 12.50 9.67 -8.92
N CYS A 82 12.73 9.56 -7.62
CA CYS A 82 13.21 10.69 -6.83
C CYS A 82 14.74 10.78 -6.75
N GLY A 83 15.47 9.77 -7.24
CA GLY A 83 16.92 9.67 -7.03
C GLY A 83 17.30 9.31 -5.59
N ALA A 84 16.35 8.79 -4.80
CA ALA A 84 16.58 8.32 -3.44
C ALA A 84 17.47 7.06 -3.41
N THR A 85 18.11 6.81 -2.28
CA THR A 85 18.87 5.58 -2.08
C THR A 85 17.94 4.44 -1.70
N LEU A 86 18.01 3.31 -2.41
CA LEU A 86 17.34 2.08 -2.02
C LEU A 86 18.31 1.18 -1.24
N GLN A 87 18.06 1.02 0.06
CA GLN A 87 18.85 0.17 0.94
C GLN A 87 18.15 -1.17 1.15
N ILE A 88 18.67 -2.24 0.51
CA ILE A 88 18.08 -3.58 0.58
C ILE A 88 18.49 -4.23 1.90
N ILE A 89 17.54 -4.44 2.81
CA ILE A 89 17.78 -5.03 4.12
C ILE A 89 17.72 -6.56 4.00
N PRO A 90 18.78 -7.30 4.38
CA PRO A 90 18.75 -8.75 4.39
C PRO A 90 17.62 -9.30 5.26
N LYS A 91 16.78 -10.19 4.70
CA LYS A 91 15.60 -10.77 5.37
C LYS A 91 15.94 -11.35 6.76
N SER A 92 17.11 -11.95 6.92
CA SER A 92 17.56 -12.54 8.19
C SER A 92 17.69 -11.51 9.32
N MET A 93 17.87 -10.22 9.02
CA MET A 93 18.02 -9.18 10.04
C MET A 93 16.71 -8.93 10.81
N PHE A 94 15.55 -9.15 10.18
CA PHE A 94 14.25 -9.00 10.85
C PHE A 94 14.02 -10.00 12.00
N SER A 95 14.79 -11.08 12.06
CA SER A 95 14.78 -12.02 13.20
C SER A 95 15.68 -11.57 14.36
N PHE A 96 16.50 -10.53 14.16
CA PHE A 96 17.47 -10.04 15.14
C PHE A 96 17.41 -8.51 15.25
N PRO A 97 16.49 -7.94 16.06
CA PRO A 97 16.27 -6.49 16.13
C PRO A 97 17.54 -5.67 16.37
N THR A 98 18.48 -6.14 17.17
CA THR A 98 19.74 -5.42 17.41
C THR A 98 20.55 -5.23 16.13
N ARG A 99 20.67 -6.29 15.32
CA ARG A 99 21.37 -6.22 14.02
C ARG A 99 20.61 -5.36 13.02
N LEU A 100 19.28 -5.43 13.04
CA LEU A 100 18.42 -4.60 12.19
C LEU A 100 18.63 -3.12 12.51
N LEU A 101 18.57 -2.76 13.79
CA LEU A 101 18.74 -1.37 14.23
C LEU A 101 20.16 -0.83 13.98
N ASP A 102 21.19 -1.66 14.17
CA ASP A 102 22.56 -1.31 13.75
C ASP A 102 22.61 -1.03 12.25
N TYR A 103 22.02 -1.90 11.44
CA TYR A 103 22.00 -1.76 9.99
C TYR A 103 21.27 -0.48 9.54
N LEU A 104 20.11 -0.17 10.14
CA LEU A 104 19.36 1.05 9.84
C LEU A 104 20.17 2.31 10.18
N ASP A 105 20.86 2.30 11.32
CA ASP A 105 21.66 3.43 11.79
C ASP A 105 22.94 3.61 10.97
N ASP A 106 23.68 2.52 10.71
CA ASP A 106 24.92 2.55 9.91
C ASP A 106 24.69 3.04 8.48
N ASN A 107 23.55 2.69 7.89
CA ASN A 107 23.15 3.10 6.54
C ASN A 107 22.31 4.37 6.49
N LYS A 108 22.09 5.05 7.62
CA LYS A 108 21.35 6.30 7.72
C LYS A 108 19.97 6.23 7.06
N VAL A 109 19.27 5.12 7.29
CA VAL A 109 17.93 4.92 6.73
C VAL A 109 16.96 5.97 7.29
N THR A 110 16.27 6.68 6.38
CA THR A 110 15.33 7.75 6.73
C THR A 110 13.88 7.31 6.63
N THR A 111 13.58 6.41 5.70
CA THR A 111 12.22 6.07 5.31
C THR A 111 12.00 4.57 5.36
N LEU A 112 11.01 4.15 6.14
CA LEU A 112 10.57 2.77 6.24
C LEU A 112 9.21 2.62 5.53
N ILE A 113 9.12 1.69 4.57
CA ILE A 113 7.86 1.33 3.89
C ILE A 113 7.65 -0.16 4.15
N TRP A 114 7.12 -0.49 5.32
CA TRP A 114 7.17 -1.84 5.87
C TRP A 114 5.79 -2.44 6.11
N ALA A 115 5.74 -3.77 6.13
CA ALA A 115 4.61 -4.50 6.69
C ALA A 115 4.48 -4.21 8.19
N VAL A 116 3.24 -4.16 8.69
CA VAL A 116 2.96 -3.93 10.12
C VAL A 116 3.70 -4.92 11.02
N SER A 117 3.72 -6.20 10.65
CA SER A 117 4.42 -7.26 11.40
C SER A 117 5.91 -6.96 11.57
N ALA A 118 6.58 -6.37 10.58
CA ALA A 118 7.99 -5.99 10.69
C ALA A 118 8.23 -4.89 11.74
N LEU A 119 7.34 -3.89 11.81
CA LEU A 119 7.39 -2.87 12.85
C LEU A 119 7.10 -3.46 14.25
N CYS A 120 6.11 -4.36 14.33
CA CYS A 120 5.74 -5.01 15.58
C CYS A 120 6.86 -5.87 16.17
N ILE A 121 7.67 -6.54 15.34
CA ILE A 121 8.81 -7.35 15.81
C ILE A 121 9.81 -6.48 16.59
N VAL A 122 10.16 -5.30 16.08
CA VAL A 122 11.11 -4.39 16.73
C VAL A 122 10.65 -4.03 18.14
N THR A 123 9.39 -3.68 18.29
CA THR A 123 8.82 -3.26 19.59
C THR A 123 8.51 -4.44 20.50
N THR A 124 8.11 -5.60 19.96
CA THR A 124 7.84 -6.82 20.75
C THR A 124 9.11 -7.37 21.40
N LEU A 125 10.24 -7.26 20.69
CA LEU A 125 11.55 -7.72 21.17
C LEU A 125 12.36 -6.60 21.87
N ASN A 126 11.71 -5.48 22.22
CA ASN A 126 12.30 -4.32 22.90
C ASN A 126 13.58 -3.82 22.21
N GLY A 127 13.58 -3.77 20.86
CA GLY A 127 14.76 -3.37 20.09
C GLY A 127 15.26 -1.97 20.45
N PHE A 128 14.39 -1.04 20.74
CA PHE A 128 14.71 0.34 21.10
C PHE A 128 15.41 0.50 22.46
N ASP A 129 15.35 -0.51 23.34
CA ASP A 129 16.16 -0.51 24.58
C ASP A 129 17.65 -0.71 24.26
N TYR A 130 17.96 -1.26 23.07
CA TYR A 130 19.33 -1.44 22.59
C TYR A 130 19.84 -0.21 21.83
N LYS A 131 19.09 0.24 20.79
CA LYS A 131 19.51 1.35 19.92
C LYS A 131 18.29 2.02 19.27
N VAL A 132 18.36 3.32 19.10
CA VAL A 132 17.42 4.13 18.32
C VAL A 132 18.16 4.73 17.12
N PRO A 133 17.95 4.26 15.88
CA PRO A 133 18.49 4.90 14.67
C PRO A 133 18.00 6.33 14.53
N GLU A 134 18.92 7.30 14.45
CA GLU A 134 18.56 8.73 14.53
C GLU A 134 17.97 9.31 13.25
N SER A 135 18.20 8.66 12.10
CA SER A 135 17.85 9.22 10.79
C SER A 135 16.38 8.98 10.38
N ILE A 136 15.63 8.10 11.05
CA ILE A 136 14.28 7.74 10.66
C ILE A 136 13.33 8.92 10.86
N ASN A 137 12.68 9.35 9.77
CA ASN A 137 11.73 10.46 9.78
C ASN A 137 10.40 10.13 9.06
N LYS A 138 10.29 8.98 8.39
CA LYS A 138 9.07 8.51 7.73
C LYS A 138 8.89 7.02 8.01
N VAL A 139 7.70 6.65 8.52
CA VAL A 139 7.31 5.27 8.77
C VAL A 139 5.95 5.03 8.13
N ILE A 140 5.96 4.40 6.96
CA ILE A 140 4.78 4.09 6.15
C ILE A 140 4.53 2.58 6.26
N PHE A 141 3.33 2.16 6.66
CA PHE A 141 3.05 0.77 6.92
C PHE A 141 1.73 0.31 6.30
N SER A 142 1.66 -0.97 5.94
CA SER A 142 0.50 -1.56 5.26
C SER A 142 0.42 -3.08 5.47
N GLY A 143 -0.63 -3.68 4.89
CA GLY A 143 -0.83 -5.11 4.76
C GLY A 143 -1.60 -5.76 5.91
N GLU A 144 -1.60 -5.15 7.08
CA GLU A 144 -2.28 -5.66 8.27
C GLU A 144 -2.83 -4.49 9.08
N VAL A 145 -3.77 -4.77 10.00
CA VAL A 145 -4.24 -3.76 10.96
C VAL A 145 -3.12 -3.48 11.96
N MET A 146 -2.72 -2.21 12.06
CA MET A 146 -1.68 -1.78 13.01
C MET A 146 -2.22 -1.79 14.44
N PRO A 147 -1.66 -2.62 15.36
CA PRO A 147 -2.04 -2.56 16.76
C PRO A 147 -1.56 -1.23 17.39
N ILE A 148 -2.47 -0.48 17.99
CA ILE A 148 -2.19 0.86 18.53
C ILE A 148 -1.05 0.86 19.55
N LYS A 149 -0.94 -0.20 20.36
CA LYS A 149 0.18 -0.37 21.30
C LYS A 149 1.55 -0.23 20.63
N HIS A 150 1.73 -0.83 19.45
CA HIS A 150 3.00 -0.78 18.71
C HIS A 150 3.18 0.57 18.03
N LEU A 151 2.12 1.12 17.46
CA LEU A 151 2.13 2.46 16.88
C LEU A 151 2.56 3.52 17.91
N ASN A 152 1.94 3.51 19.09
CA ASN A 152 2.26 4.46 20.16
C ASN A 152 3.71 4.34 20.62
N LYS A 153 4.25 3.09 20.70
CA LYS A 153 5.66 2.87 21.05
C LYS A 153 6.61 3.46 20.01
N TRP A 154 6.32 3.29 18.72
CA TRP A 154 7.11 3.91 17.64
C TRP A 154 7.03 5.43 17.68
N ARG A 155 5.84 6.01 17.92
CA ARG A 155 5.64 7.45 18.00
C ARG A 155 6.29 8.09 19.24
N GLU A 156 6.35 7.36 20.35
CA GLU A 156 7.11 7.78 21.53
C GLU A 156 8.61 7.94 21.23
N ILE A 157 9.16 7.01 20.43
CA ILE A 157 10.59 7.01 20.05
C ILE A 157 10.90 8.06 18.98
N TYR A 158 9.98 8.25 18.02
CA TYR A 158 10.15 9.18 16.91
C TYR A 158 9.00 10.19 16.85
N PRO A 159 8.92 11.14 17.82
CA PRO A 159 7.79 12.07 17.91
C PRO A 159 7.65 13.02 16.72
N ASP A 160 8.75 13.31 16.03
CA ASP A 160 8.79 14.20 14.86
C ASP A 160 8.69 13.47 13.52
N ALA A 161 8.65 12.14 13.52
CA ALA A 161 8.54 11.37 12.30
C ALA A 161 7.09 11.33 11.78
N MET A 162 6.96 11.28 10.46
CA MET A 162 5.68 11.05 9.79
C MET A 162 5.31 9.56 9.89
N PHE A 163 4.17 9.24 10.47
CA PHE A 163 3.59 7.90 10.49
C PHE A 163 2.39 7.84 9.55
N VAL A 164 2.36 6.83 8.67
CA VAL A 164 1.30 6.71 7.67
C VAL A 164 0.79 5.28 7.60
N ASN A 165 -0.52 5.12 7.79
CA ASN A 165 -1.22 3.88 7.47
C ASN A 165 -1.68 3.94 6.02
N VAL A 166 -1.28 2.98 5.19
CA VAL A 166 -1.74 2.88 3.80
C VAL A 166 -2.45 1.55 3.57
N TYR A 167 -3.55 1.58 2.84
CA TYR A 167 -4.37 0.41 2.54
C TYR A 167 -4.52 0.22 1.03
N GLY A 168 -4.53 -1.04 0.62
CA GLY A 168 -4.88 -1.46 -0.71
C GLY A 168 -4.49 -2.91 -1.00
N PRO A 169 -5.32 -3.66 -1.74
CA PRO A 169 -4.96 -4.97 -2.28
C PRO A 169 -4.12 -4.83 -3.56
N THR A 170 -3.46 -5.91 -3.95
CA THR A 170 -2.61 -5.97 -5.15
C THR A 170 -3.35 -5.58 -6.43
N GLU A 171 -4.66 -5.82 -6.50
CA GLU A 171 -5.53 -5.52 -7.64
C GLU A 171 -5.74 -4.03 -7.91
N ILE A 172 -5.30 -3.16 -7.00
CA ILE A 172 -5.34 -1.70 -7.17
C ILE A 172 -3.93 -1.08 -7.04
N THR A 173 -2.92 -1.76 -7.53
CA THR A 173 -1.54 -1.24 -7.63
C THR A 173 -1.02 -0.74 -6.28
N CYS A 174 -0.83 -1.66 -5.34
CA CYS A 174 -0.31 -1.48 -3.98
C CYS A 174 -1.26 -0.84 -2.97
N ASN A 175 -1.64 0.41 -3.14
CA ASN A 175 -2.47 1.12 -2.15
C ASN A 175 -3.39 2.15 -2.81
N CYS A 176 -4.60 2.31 -2.28
CA CYS A 176 -5.57 3.31 -2.74
C CYS A 176 -5.93 4.35 -1.69
N THR A 177 -5.64 4.12 -0.42
CA THR A 177 -5.87 5.11 0.63
C THR A 177 -4.65 5.28 1.53
N TYR A 178 -4.59 6.43 2.20
CA TYR A 178 -3.60 6.72 3.21
C TYR A 178 -4.20 7.53 4.36
N TYR A 179 -3.66 7.31 5.56
CA TYR A 179 -3.94 8.10 6.75
C TYR A 179 -2.64 8.54 7.42
N ILE A 180 -2.36 9.83 7.42
CA ILE A 180 -1.24 10.40 8.19
C ILE A 180 -1.69 10.49 9.64
N VAL A 181 -0.95 9.86 10.55
CA VAL A 181 -1.29 9.78 11.97
C VAL A 181 -1.02 11.13 12.63
N ASP A 182 -2.07 11.93 12.76
CA ASP A 182 -2.03 13.34 13.22
C ASP A 182 -2.51 13.54 14.67
N ARG A 183 -2.95 12.48 15.34
CA ARG A 183 -3.45 12.51 16.72
C ARG A 183 -3.02 11.29 17.52
N GLU A 184 -3.29 11.33 18.82
CA GLU A 184 -3.13 10.17 19.70
C GLU A 184 -4.30 9.19 19.53
N PHE A 185 -4.02 7.92 19.79
CA PHE A 185 -4.97 6.82 19.72
C PHE A 185 -4.90 6.01 21.02
N GLU A 186 -6.07 5.71 21.59
CA GLU A 186 -6.20 4.79 22.71
C GLU A 186 -6.08 3.33 22.23
N LEU A 187 -5.80 2.41 23.16
CA LEU A 187 -5.52 1.01 22.78
C LEU A 187 -6.67 0.30 22.08
N GLU A 188 -7.89 0.72 22.32
CA GLU A 188 -9.13 0.20 21.75
C GLU A 188 -9.54 0.87 20.45
N ASP A 189 -8.86 1.94 20.07
CA ASP A 189 -9.16 2.66 18.85
C ASP A 189 -8.81 1.85 17.58
N VAL A 190 -9.54 2.11 16.52
CA VAL A 190 -9.25 1.60 15.19
C VAL A 190 -8.58 2.70 14.36
N LEU A 191 -7.39 2.40 13.84
CA LEU A 191 -6.68 3.34 12.97
C LEU A 191 -7.42 3.46 11.63
N PRO A 192 -7.78 4.69 11.20
CA PRO A 192 -8.43 4.89 9.91
C PRO A 192 -7.58 4.42 8.73
N MET A 193 -8.25 4.02 7.64
CA MET A 193 -7.62 3.86 6.33
C MET A 193 -7.40 5.21 5.63
N GLY A 194 -8.11 6.24 6.07
CA GLY A 194 -7.97 7.62 5.65
C GLY A 194 -8.64 7.95 4.32
N SER A 195 -7.97 8.79 3.52
CA SER A 195 -8.47 9.32 2.26
C SER A 195 -7.87 8.58 1.06
N ALA A 196 -8.58 8.61 -0.07
CA ALA A 196 -8.05 8.09 -1.33
C ALA A 196 -6.85 8.92 -1.81
N PHE A 197 -5.89 8.24 -2.48
CA PHE A 197 -4.85 8.95 -3.23
C PHE A 197 -5.47 9.78 -4.36
N PRO A 198 -4.77 10.82 -4.85
CA PRO A 198 -5.17 11.51 -6.08
C PRO A 198 -5.40 10.52 -7.23
N ASN A 199 -6.34 10.83 -8.11
CA ASN A 199 -6.78 9.98 -9.24
C ASN A 199 -7.50 8.68 -8.84
N GLU A 200 -7.75 8.46 -7.54
CA GLU A 200 -8.51 7.33 -7.03
C GLU A 200 -9.83 7.78 -6.39
N ARG A 201 -10.85 6.95 -6.50
CA ARG A 201 -12.06 7.02 -5.70
C ARG A 201 -12.22 5.74 -4.92
N VAL A 202 -12.33 5.87 -3.61
CA VAL A 202 -12.61 4.76 -2.71
C VAL A 202 -13.93 5.04 -2.01
N PHE A 203 -14.85 4.11 -2.08
CA PHE A 203 -16.21 4.27 -1.56
C PHE A 203 -16.77 2.93 -1.09
N LEU A 204 -17.83 2.99 -0.29
CA LEU A 204 -18.49 1.82 0.27
C LEU A 204 -19.83 1.57 -0.46
N LEU A 205 -20.07 0.30 -0.83
CA LEU A 205 -21.36 -0.14 -1.36
C LEU A 205 -22.03 -1.12 -0.39
N ASP A 206 -23.31 -0.92 -0.15
CA ASP A 206 -24.14 -1.90 0.56
C ASP A 206 -24.51 -3.11 -0.35
N GLU A 207 -25.22 -4.08 0.20
CA GLU A 207 -25.64 -5.29 -0.51
C GLU A 207 -26.55 -5.00 -1.73
N ASN A 208 -27.20 -3.84 -1.75
CA ASN A 208 -28.08 -3.41 -2.83
C ASN A 208 -27.38 -2.46 -3.82
N ASN A 209 -26.04 -2.33 -3.71
CA ASN A 209 -25.21 -1.40 -4.48
C ASN A 209 -25.53 0.08 -4.25
N ASN A 210 -26.12 0.46 -3.12
CA ASN A 210 -26.22 1.86 -2.73
C ASN A 210 -24.92 2.31 -2.07
N GLN A 211 -24.51 3.54 -2.36
CA GLN A 211 -23.36 4.13 -1.70
C GLN A 211 -23.67 4.42 -0.24
N ILE A 212 -22.74 4.05 0.66
CA ILE A 212 -22.76 4.46 2.05
C ILE A 212 -21.93 5.73 2.18
N CYS A 213 -22.49 6.77 2.77
CA CYS A 213 -21.83 8.06 2.94
C CYS A 213 -21.25 8.24 4.35
N ALA A 214 -20.35 9.22 4.51
CA ALA A 214 -19.68 9.48 5.78
C ALA A 214 -20.63 9.94 6.91
N ASP A 215 -21.82 10.39 6.59
CA ASP A 215 -22.90 10.73 7.52
C ASP A 215 -23.75 9.52 7.97
N GLU A 216 -23.40 8.32 7.53
CA GLU A 216 -23.99 7.05 7.97
C GLU A 216 -22.97 6.24 8.82
N PRO A 217 -22.55 6.73 10.00
CA PRO A 217 -21.50 6.10 10.77
C PRO A 217 -21.87 4.66 11.16
N LYS A 218 -20.83 3.80 11.20
CA LYS A 218 -20.93 2.37 11.56
C LYS A 218 -21.70 1.49 10.58
N LYS A 219 -22.31 2.03 9.55
CA LYS A 219 -22.91 1.22 8.48
C LYS A 219 -21.80 0.58 7.67
N THR A 220 -21.81 -0.74 7.60
CA THR A 220 -20.76 -1.52 6.91
C THR A 220 -21.11 -1.76 5.45
N GLY A 221 -20.14 -1.60 4.56
CA GLY A 221 -20.25 -1.91 3.15
C GLY A 221 -18.95 -2.41 2.55
N GLU A 222 -19.03 -2.95 1.35
CA GLU A 222 -17.86 -3.41 0.61
C GLU A 222 -17.06 -2.21 0.09
N ILE A 223 -15.75 -2.24 0.33
CA ILE A 223 -14.82 -1.24 -0.20
C ILE A 223 -14.67 -1.46 -1.70
N CYS A 224 -14.96 -0.43 -2.47
CA CYS A 224 -14.84 -0.42 -3.93
C CYS A 224 -13.90 0.70 -4.36
N VAL A 225 -13.12 0.43 -5.41
CA VAL A 225 -12.11 1.36 -5.91
C VAL A 225 -12.28 1.59 -7.40
N SER A 226 -12.24 2.85 -7.84
CA SER A 226 -12.09 3.24 -9.24
C SER A 226 -10.94 4.23 -9.38
N GLY A 227 -10.34 4.26 -10.54
CA GLY A 227 -9.23 5.18 -10.84
C GLY A 227 -8.09 4.51 -11.58
N THR A 228 -6.97 5.20 -11.69
CA THR A 228 -5.80 4.76 -12.44
C THR A 228 -5.07 3.58 -11.80
N ALA A 229 -5.22 3.37 -10.50
CA ALA A 229 -4.64 2.23 -9.77
C ALA A 229 -5.32 0.89 -10.08
N VAL A 230 -6.55 0.88 -10.62
CA VAL A 230 -7.25 -0.35 -10.98
C VAL A 230 -6.47 -1.10 -12.04
N THR A 231 -6.09 -2.35 -11.74
CA THR A 231 -5.22 -3.17 -12.58
C THR A 231 -5.94 -3.78 -13.78
N MET A 232 -5.21 -4.50 -14.62
CA MET A 232 -5.75 -5.14 -15.82
C MET A 232 -6.56 -6.41 -15.53
N GLY A 233 -6.64 -6.84 -14.26
CA GLY A 233 -7.29 -8.07 -13.84
C GLY A 233 -6.33 -9.23 -13.64
N TYR A 234 -6.85 -10.46 -13.74
CA TYR A 234 -6.10 -11.67 -13.44
C TYR A 234 -5.58 -12.35 -14.70
N PHE A 235 -4.28 -12.66 -14.70
CA PHE A 235 -3.61 -13.36 -15.79
C PHE A 235 -4.29 -14.68 -16.10
N ASN A 236 -4.68 -14.86 -17.36
CA ASN A 236 -5.34 -16.06 -17.88
C ASN A 236 -6.57 -16.54 -17.06
N ASN A 237 -7.30 -15.62 -16.44
CA ASN A 237 -8.50 -15.93 -15.65
C ASN A 237 -9.58 -14.86 -15.87
N ARG A 238 -10.24 -14.96 -17.03
CA ARG A 238 -11.27 -14.01 -17.45
C ARG A 238 -12.49 -14.02 -16.54
N GLU A 239 -12.95 -15.21 -16.15
CA GLU A 239 -14.12 -15.37 -15.29
C GLU A 239 -13.95 -14.64 -13.96
N LYS A 240 -12.79 -14.84 -13.30
CA LYS A 240 -12.49 -14.17 -12.04
C LYS A 240 -12.28 -12.67 -12.23
N THR A 241 -11.69 -12.24 -13.36
CA THR A 241 -11.57 -10.83 -13.68
C THR A 241 -12.95 -10.18 -13.79
N ASP A 242 -13.84 -10.76 -14.59
CA ASP A 242 -15.19 -10.21 -14.81
C ASP A 242 -16.06 -10.21 -13.55
N SER A 243 -15.76 -11.08 -12.55
CA SER A 243 -16.46 -11.10 -11.27
C SER A 243 -16.00 -10.02 -10.28
N ALA A 244 -14.74 -9.60 -10.35
CA ALA A 244 -14.14 -8.66 -9.40
C ALA A 244 -14.00 -7.24 -9.97
N PHE A 245 -13.77 -7.12 -11.28
CA PHE A 245 -13.62 -5.85 -12.00
C PHE A 245 -14.92 -5.61 -12.79
N VAL A 246 -15.83 -4.86 -12.20
CA VAL A 246 -17.20 -4.72 -12.68
C VAL A 246 -17.52 -3.29 -13.08
N GLN A 247 -18.58 -3.11 -13.87
CA GLN A 247 -19.13 -1.78 -14.10
C GLN A 247 -19.55 -1.13 -12.79
N ASN A 248 -19.19 0.14 -12.58
CA ASN A 248 -19.62 0.90 -11.43
C ASN A 248 -21.17 1.00 -11.40
N PRO A 249 -21.84 0.41 -10.41
CA PRO A 249 -23.31 0.43 -10.35
C PRO A 249 -23.88 1.84 -10.12
N LEU A 250 -23.06 2.78 -9.63
CA LEU A 250 -23.47 4.18 -9.42
C LEU A 250 -23.38 5.01 -10.71
N ASN A 251 -22.72 4.47 -11.76
CA ASN A 251 -22.55 5.19 -13.02
C ASN A 251 -23.21 4.44 -14.20
N PRO A 252 -24.45 4.77 -14.57
CA PRO A 252 -25.14 4.15 -15.70
C PRO A 252 -24.83 4.82 -17.06
N TYR A 253 -24.02 5.88 -17.10
CA TYR A 253 -23.92 6.75 -18.28
C TYR A 253 -22.77 6.38 -19.22
N TYR A 254 -21.67 5.82 -18.69
CA TYR A 254 -20.49 5.41 -19.45
C TYR A 254 -19.76 4.27 -18.75
N ASN A 255 -18.87 3.62 -19.48
CA ASN A 255 -18.10 2.50 -18.95
C ASN A 255 -17.09 3.00 -17.92
N GLU A 256 -17.29 2.65 -16.65
CA GLU A 256 -16.41 2.92 -15.53
C GLU A 256 -16.21 1.62 -14.75
N ILE A 257 -15.03 1.04 -14.88
CA ILE A 257 -14.70 -0.19 -14.17
C ILE A 257 -14.26 0.14 -12.75
N ILE A 258 -14.83 -0.59 -11.78
CA ILE A 258 -14.41 -0.58 -10.40
C ILE A 258 -13.87 -1.95 -10.00
N TYR A 259 -12.96 -1.98 -9.05
CA TYR A 259 -12.56 -3.20 -8.37
C TYR A 259 -13.35 -3.35 -7.07
N ARG A 260 -13.99 -4.51 -6.88
CA ARG A 260 -14.65 -4.91 -5.64
C ARG A 260 -13.65 -5.71 -4.80
N THR A 261 -13.24 -5.14 -3.68
CA THR A 261 -12.10 -5.68 -2.92
C THR A 261 -12.42 -6.95 -2.14
N GLY A 262 -13.69 -7.18 -1.82
CA GLY A 262 -14.11 -8.20 -0.87
C GLY A 262 -13.80 -7.82 0.59
N ASP A 263 -13.23 -6.65 0.83
CA ASP A 263 -13.02 -6.08 2.16
C ASP A 263 -14.23 -5.23 2.55
N LEU A 264 -14.62 -5.29 3.82
CA LEU A 264 -15.68 -4.49 4.40
C LEU A 264 -15.09 -3.32 5.19
N GLY A 265 -15.69 -2.16 4.99
CA GLY A 265 -15.36 -0.94 5.73
C GLY A 265 -16.59 -0.23 6.27
N TYR A 266 -16.35 0.75 7.09
CA TYR A 266 -17.37 1.65 7.63
C TYR A 266 -16.78 3.05 7.86
N TYR A 267 -17.63 4.05 8.00
CA TYR A 267 -17.20 5.37 8.47
C TYR A 267 -17.35 5.45 9.99
N ASN A 268 -16.32 5.97 10.67
CA ASN A 268 -16.40 6.26 12.10
C ASN A 268 -17.17 7.57 12.36
N GLU A 269 -17.31 7.95 13.63
CA GLU A 269 -18.03 9.17 14.06
C GLU A 269 -17.38 10.48 13.54
N ARG A 270 -16.14 10.41 13.01
CA ARG A 270 -15.43 11.53 12.41
C ARG A 270 -15.57 11.56 10.89
N GLY A 271 -16.32 10.62 10.30
CA GLY A 271 -16.43 10.46 8.85
C GLY A 271 -15.17 9.84 8.21
N GLU A 272 -14.27 9.24 8.98
CA GLU A 272 -13.07 8.58 8.47
C GLU A 272 -13.37 7.12 8.14
N MET A 273 -12.89 6.66 6.99
CA MET A 273 -13.07 5.26 6.57
C MET A 273 -12.17 4.34 7.40
N CYS A 274 -12.76 3.28 7.94
CA CYS A 274 -12.10 2.26 8.74
C CYS A 274 -12.33 0.87 8.14
N PHE A 275 -11.32 -0.01 8.25
CA PHE A 275 -11.44 -1.41 7.90
C PHE A 275 -12.29 -2.14 8.96
N SER A 276 -13.14 -3.05 8.52
CA SER A 276 -13.97 -3.88 9.40
C SER A 276 -13.55 -5.35 9.38
N SER A 277 -13.68 -5.99 8.23
CA SER A 277 -13.40 -7.43 8.05
C SER A 277 -13.29 -7.78 6.58
N ARG A 278 -13.06 -9.05 6.29
CA ARG A 278 -13.26 -9.58 4.93
C ARG A 278 -14.66 -10.16 4.78
N LYS A 279 -15.21 -10.06 3.55
CA LYS A 279 -16.54 -10.58 3.21
C LYS A 279 -16.62 -12.10 3.22
N ASP A 280 -15.47 -12.77 3.01
CA ASP A 280 -15.37 -14.23 2.88
C ASP A 280 -15.07 -14.95 4.22
N PHE A 281 -15.11 -14.23 5.37
CA PHE A 281 -14.87 -14.77 6.70
C PHE A 281 -15.99 -14.42 7.67
#